data_60e525f2b265216cf2e1b84461a718ea
#
_entry.id   60e525f2b265216cf2e1b84461a718ea
#
_cell.length_a   1.000
_cell.length_b   1.000
_cell.length_c   1.000
_cell.angle_alpha   90.00
_cell.angle_beta   90.00
_cell.angle_gamma   90.00
#
_symmetry.space_group_name_H-M   'P 1'
#
loop_
_entity.id
_entity.type
_entity.pdbx_description
1 polymer ?
#
loop_
_entity_poly.entity_id
_entity_poly.type
_entity_poly.pdbx_seq_one_letter_code
_entity_poly.pdbx_strand_id
1 'polypeptide(L)'
;PTKNILLVEDNPDDRELMKLAFAQGAIPHNLIVVSDGIEALDYLQRQTGNYDEESIGDRSLAGMPALIILDLNLPKINGIEVLRRIRAEPRTRLLPVVIISSSNEPQDLIDSYINGCNSYIRKPIHFTQLQIFVREISTYWLTVNQLPPVFGVLNE
;
A
#
# COMPACT_ATOMS: atom_id res chain seq x y z
N PRO A 1 -0.82 16.57 8.85
CA PRO A 1 -0.60 15.24 9.44
C PRO A 1 0.24 14.35 8.53
N THR A 2 1.08 13.57 9.13
CA THR A 2 1.98 12.64 8.43
C THR A 2 1.17 11.47 7.87
N LYS A 3 1.38 11.16 6.59
CA LYS A 3 0.69 10.07 5.92
C LYS A 3 1.35 8.72 6.21
N ASN A 4 0.55 7.66 6.23
CA ASN A 4 1.01 6.30 6.44
C ASN A 4 1.25 5.59 5.11
N ILE A 5 2.30 4.78 5.05
CA ILE A 5 2.57 3.84 3.95
C ILE A 5 2.57 2.44 4.54
N LEU A 6 1.80 1.54 3.94
CA LEU A 6 1.81 0.12 4.30
C LEU A 6 2.69 -0.63 3.31
N LEU A 7 3.76 -1.23 3.80
CA LEU A 7 4.65 -2.10 3.01
C LEU A 7 4.39 -3.56 3.37
N VAL A 8 4.04 -4.35 2.37
CA VAL A 8 3.78 -5.79 2.51
C VAL A 8 4.90 -6.55 1.81
N GLU A 9 5.84 -7.08 2.57
CA GLU A 9 7.03 -7.75 2.07
C GLU A 9 7.47 -8.86 3.02
N ASP A 10 7.59 -10.09 2.53
CA ASP A 10 7.98 -11.23 3.35
C ASP A 10 9.49 -11.46 3.42
N ASN A 11 10.24 -11.02 2.42
CA ASN A 11 11.70 -11.20 2.40
C ASN A 11 12.36 -10.24 3.39
N PRO A 12 13.10 -10.75 4.42
CA PRO A 12 13.72 -9.88 5.42
C PRO A 12 14.74 -8.91 4.84
N ASP A 13 15.52 -9.33 3.85
CA ASP A 13 16.54 -8.47 3.24
C ASP A 13 15.88 -7.34 2.44
N ASP A 14 14.85 -7.65 1.66
CA ASP A 14 14.09 -6.65 0.91
C ASP A 14 13.38 -5.66 1.86
N ARG A 15 12.82 -6.15 2.97
CA ARG A 15 12.22 -5.27 3.99
C ARG A 15 13.24 -4.26 4.53
N GLU A 16 14.43 -4.73 4.90
CA GLU A 16 15.48 -3.86 5.47
C GLU A 16 15.95 -2.83 4.44
N LEU A 17 16.12 -3.23 3.19
CA LEU A 17 16.51 -2.30 2.12
C LEU A 17 15.43 -1.25 1.87
N MET A 18 14.16 -1.64 1.86
CA MET A 18 13.04 -0.71 1.70
C MET A 18 12.95 0.25 2.88
N LYS A 19 13.07 -0.24 4.12
CA LYS A 19 13.10 0.62 5.31
C LYS A 19 14.21 1.66 5.22
N LEU A 20 15.40 1.22 4.81
CA LEU A 20 16.55 2.12 4.67
C LEU A 20 16.30 3.17 3.58
N ALA A 21 15.78 2.77 2.45
CA ALA A 21 15.48 3.69 1.36
C ALA A 21 14.43 4.73 1.77
N PHE A 22 13.38 4.33 2.47
CA PHE A 22 12.37 5.26 2.99
C PHE A 22 12.92 6.17 4.07
N ALA A 23 13.78 5.66 4.96
CA ALA A 23 14.39 6.47 6.02
C ALA A 23 15.29 7.59 5.48
N GLN A 24 15.86 7.41 4.30
CA GLN A 24 16.68 8.41 3.62
C GLN A 24 15.84 9.43 2.83
N GLY A 25 14.54 9.22 2.74
CA GLY A 25 13.64 10.11 2.02
C GLY A 25 13.38 11.43 2.76
N ALA A 26 13.18 12.51 1.99
CA ALA A 26 12.94 13.83 2.55
C ALA A 26 11.48 14.10 2.92
N ILE A 27 10.54 13.28 2.42
CA ILE A 27 9.11 13.49 2.63
C ILE A 27 8.69 12.78 3.93
N PRO A 28 8.10 13.51 4.89
CA PRO A 28 7.61 12.89 6.12
C PRO A 28 6.54 11.84 5.88
N HIS A 29 6.69 10.68 6.51
CA HIS A 29 5.76 9.57 6.43
C HIS A 29 5.94 8.63 7.62
N ASN A 30 4.94 7.78 7.86
CA ASN A 30 5.04 6.64 8.76
C ASN A 30 5.04 5.36 7.92
N LEU A 31 6.09 4.57 8.02
CA LEU A 31 6.18 3.29 7.32
C LEU A 31 5.74 2.16 8.25
N ILE A 32 4.63 1.52 7.91
CA ILE A 32 4.13 0.34 8.59
C ILE A 32 4.54 -0.87 7.74
N VAL A 33 5.28 -1.79 8.33
CA VAL A 33 5.80 -2.96 7.62
C VAL A 33 5.14 -4.23 8.16
N VAL A 34 4.58 -5.03 7.26
CA VAL A 34 4.01 -6.33 7.56
C VAL A 34 4.66 -7.39 6.69
N SER A 35 4.66 -8.64 7.16
CA SER A 35 5.44 -9.72 6.55
C SER A 35 4.64 -10.64 5.63
N ASP A 36 3.32 -10.58 5.68
CA ASP A 36 2.47 -11.42 4.85
C ASP A 36 1.12 -10.77 4.57
N GLY A 37 0.35 -11.40 3.69
CA GLY A 37 -0.94 -10.87 3.27
C GLY A 37 -2.00 -10.89 4.35
N ILE A 38 -1.96 -11.86 5.26
CA ILE A 38 -2.88 -11.93 6.40
C ILE A 38 -2.65 -10.75 7.34
N GLU A 39 -1.40 -10.48 7.68
CA GLU A 39 -1.05 -9.31 8.50
C GLU A 39 -1.50 -8.00 7.84
N ALA A 40 -1.34 -7.89 6.52
CA ALA A 40 -1.77 -6.71 5.77
C ALA A 40 -3.28 -6.49 5.89
N LEU A 41 -4.07 -7.53 5.66
CA LEU A 41 -5.53 -7.45 5.74
C LEU A 41 -6.00 -7.20 7.17
N ASP A 42 -5.37 -7.82 8.16
CA ASP A 42 -5.67 -7.58 9.57
C ASP A 42 -5.38 -6.13 9.97
N TYR A 43 -4.25 -5.59 9.51
CA TYR A 43 -3.92 -4.18 9.75
C TYR A 43 -4.99 -3.25 9.18
N LEU A 44 -5.39 -3.46 7.91
CA LEU A 44 -6.39 -2.64 7.26
C LEU A 44 -7.75 -2.76 7.94
N GLN A 45 -8.14 -3.95 8.35
CA GLN A 45 -9.40 -4.18 9.06
C GLN A 45 -9.43 -3.49 10.41
N ARG A 46 -8.33 -3.46 11.15
CA ARG A 46 -8.24 -2.74 12.43
C ARG A 46 -8.42 -1.24 12.25
N GLN A 47 -7.94 -0.67 11.14
CA GLN A 47 -8.16 0.74 10.84
C GLN A 47 -9.63 1.03 10.51
N THR A 48 -10.36 0.06 9.97
CA THR A 48 -11.79 0.19 9.69
C THR A 48 -12.68 -0.09 10.91
N GLY A 49 -12.20 -0.87 11.87
CA GLY A 49 -12.98 -1.38 13.00
C GLY A 49 -13.20 -0.39 14.14
N ASN A 50 -12.52 0.75 14.15
CA ASN A 50 -12.64 1.77 15.20
C ASN A 50 -13.78 2.75 14.98
N TYR A 51 -14.74 2.40 14.13
CA TYR A 51 -15.92 3.22 13.89
C TYR A 51 -17.07 2.78 14.78
N ASP A 52 -17.30 3.53 15.83
CA ASP A 52 -18.63 3.56 16.44
C ASP A 52 -19.57 4.24 15.43
N GLU A 53 -20.70 3.61 15.14
CA GLU A 53 -21.73 4.18 14.26
C GLU A 53 -22.22 5.56 14.74
N GLU A 54 -21.94 5.91 15.97
CA GLU A 54 -22.29 7.19 16.57
C GLU A 54 -21.30 8.33 16.29
N SER A 55 -20.09 8.02 15.82
CA SER A 55 -19.10 9.07 15.49
C SER A 55 -19.22 9.53 14.03
N ILE A 56 -20.42 9.93 13.64
CA ILE A 56 -20.75 10.39 12.27
C ILE A 56 -19.95 11.63 11.85
N GLY A 57 -19.27 12.31 12.78
CA GLY A 57 -18.53 13.55 12.50
C GLY A 57 -17.05 13.41 12.20
N ASP A 58 -16.40 12.30 12.60
CA ASP A 58 -14.97 12.09 12.38
C ASP A 58 -14.73 10.77 11.65
N ARG A 59 -15.15 10.73 10.39
CA ARG A 59 -14.83 9.64 9.48
C ARG A 59 -13.41 9.82 8.91
N SER A 60 -12.47 10.22 9.78
CA SER A 60 -11.10 10.31 9.37
C SER A 60 -10.63 8.91 8.97
N LEU A 61 -9.98 8.79 7.81
CA LEU A 61 -9.19 7.60 7.47
C LEU A 61 -7.96 7.52 8.39
N ALA A 62 -8.13 7.91 9.67
CA ALA A 62 -7.04 7.91 10.64
C ALA A 62 -6.48 6.49 10.74
N GLY A 63 -5.20 6.35 10.41
CA GLY A 63 -4.53 5.05 10.34
C GLY A 63 -4.61 4.35 8.99
N MET A 64 -5.53 4.71 8.09
CA MET A 64 -5.51 4.17 6.73
C MET A 64 -4.29 4.67 5.97
N PRO A 65 -3.59 3.79 5.25
CA PRO A 65 -2.44 4.21 4.47
C PRO A 65 -2.84 5.08 3.28
N ALA A 66 -2.01 6.07 2.97
CA ALA A 66 -2.10 6.82 1.73
C ALA A 66 -1.60 6.02 0.53
N LEU A 67 -0.81 4.98 0.79
CA LEU A 67 -0.23 4.11 -0.21
C LEU A 67 0.00 2.73 0.39
N ILE A 68 -0.33 1.69 -0.36
CA ILE A 68 0.03 0.30 -0.08
C ILE A 68 1.05 -0.13 -1.12
N ILE A 69 2.21 -0.59 -0.66
CA ILE A 69 3.24 -1.20 -1.50
C ILE A 69 3.18 -2.70 -1.24
N LEU A 70 2.88 -3.48 -2.27
CA LEU A 70 2.50 -4.87 -2.15
C LEU A 70 3.37 -5.75 -3.04
N ASP A 71 4.04 -6.72 -2.44
CA ASP A 71 4.73 -7.78 -3.18
C ASP A 71 3.72 -8.83 -3.64
N LEU A 72 3.94 -9.43 -4.81
CA LEU A 72 3.11 -10.54 -5.31
C LEU A 72 3.45 -11.86 -4.65
N ASN A 73 4.73 -12.12 -4.39
CA ASN A 73 5.21 -13.40 -3.87
C ASN A 73 5.16 -13.43 -2.34
N LEU A 74 3.96 -13.57 -1.80
CA LEU A 74 3.74 -13.60 -0.36
C LEU A 74 3.39 -15.02 0.11
N PRO A 75 3.79 -15.41 1.34
CA PRO A 75 3.33 -16.66 1.95
C PRO A 75 1.87 -16.54 2.41
N LYS A 76 1.25 -17.69 2.69
CA LYS A 76 -0.14 -17.85 3.14
C LYS A 76 -1.14 -17.48 2.06
N ILE A 77 -1.30 -16.20 1.75
CA ILE A 77 -2.08 -15.74 0.59
C ILE A 77 -1.18 -14.88 -0.29
N ASN A 78 -1.25 -15.06 -1.61
CA ASN A 78 -0.41 -14.32 -2.53
C ASN A 78 -0.89 -12.86 -2.69
N GLY A 79 -0.04 -12.03 -3.29
CA GLY A 79 -0.32 -10.60 -3.44
C GLY A 79 -1.55 -10.29 -4.29
N ILE A 80 -1.84 -11.09 -5.31
CA ILE A 80 -3.06 -10.92 -6.13
C ILE A 80 -4.32 -11.11 -5.28
N GLU A 81 -4.33 -12.13 -4.41
CA GLU A 81 -5.47 -12.36 -3.52
C GLU A 81 -5.62 -11.23 -2.49
N VAL A 82 -4.51 -10.71 -1.96
CA VAL A 82 -4.53 -9.54 -1.08
C VAL A 82 -5.15 -8.35 -1.81
N LEU A 83 -4.72 -8.08 -3.03
CA LEU A 83 -5.24 -6.99 -3.85
C LEU A 83 -6.74 -7.16 -4.11
N ARG A 84 -7.18 -8.38 -4.46
CA ARG A 84 -8.58 -8.68 -4.68
C ARG A 84 -9.43 -8.35 -3.45
N ARG A 85 -8.98 -8.73 -2.26
CA ARG A 85 -9.68 -8.47 -1.00
C ARG A 85 -9.70 -6.99 -0.66
N ILE A 86 -8.61 -6.27 -0.91
CA ILE A 86 -8.58 -4.81 -0.75
C ILE A 86 -9.65 -4.16 -1.63
N ARG A 87 -9.77 -4.58 -2.88
CA ARG A 87 -10.74 -4.02 -3.83
C ARG A 87 -12.19 -4.43 -3.56
N ALA A 88 -12.40 -5.55 -2.88
CA ALA A 88 -13.73 -6.05 -2.55
C ALA A 88 -14.33 -5.37 -1.30
N GLU A 89 -13.49 -4.87 -0.39
CA GLU A 89 -13.94 -4.23 0.84
C GLU A 89 -14.25 -2.74 0.58
N PRO A 90 -15.47 -2.25 0.89
CA PRO A 90 -15.86 -0.86 0.62
C PRO A 90 -14.93 0.19 1.22
N ARG A 91 -14.32 -0.09 2.37
CA ARG A 91 -13.46 0.88 3.07
C ARG A 91 -12.03 0.92 2.56
N THR A 92 -11.61 -0.07 1.80
CA THR A 92 -10.23 -0.15 1.28
C THR A 92 -10.15 -0.10 -0.24
N ARG A 93 -11.27 -0.25 -0.94
CA ARG A 93 -11.31 -0.40 -2.40
C ARG A 93 -10.72 0.78 -3.18
N LEU A 94 -10.65 1.96 -2.60
CA LEU A 94 -10.12 3.16 -3.26
C LEU A 94 -8.68 3.50 -2.85
N LEU A 95 -8.08 2.71 -1.94
CA LEU A 95 -6.70 2.96 -1.52
C LEU A 95 -5.74 2.74 -2.68
N PRO A 96 -4.75 3.61 -2.88
CA PRO A 96 -3.71 3.40 -3.87
C PRO A 96 -2.87 2.16 -3.54
N VAL A 97 -2.70 1.28 -4.51
CA VAL A 97 -1.87 0.08 -4.38
C VAL A 97 -0.86 0.05 -5.51
N VAL A 98 0.41 0.03 -5.14
CA VAL A 98 1.54 -0.15 -6.04
C VAL A 98 2.11 -1.53 -5.81
N ILE A 99 2.15 -2.34 -6.86
CA ILE A 99 2.81 -3.65 -6.82
C ILE A 99 4.30 -3.45 -7.02
N ILE A 100 5.11 -4.09 -6.19
CA ILE A 100 6.56 -4.24 -6.41
C ILE A 100 6.87 -5.72 -6.48
N SER A 101 7.37 -6.20 -7.62
CA SER A 101 7.63 -7.60 -7.83
C SER A 101 8.87 -7.85 -8.65
N SER A 102 9.60 -8.92 -8.34
CA SER A 102 10.71 -9.40 -9.17
C SER A 102 10.26 -10.17 -10.40
N SER A 103 8.96 -10.44 -10.55
CA SER A 103 8.42 -11.23 -11.65
C SER A 103 8.57 -10.55 -13.00
N ASN A 104 8.98 -11.33 -14.01
CA ASN A 104 9.02 -10.95 -15.42
C ASN A 104 7.81 -11.47 -16.20
N GLU A 105 6.94 -12.25 -15.56
CA GLU A 105 5.86 -12.91 -16.25
C GLU A 105 4.80 -11.92 -16.71
N PRO A 106 4.50 -11.83 -18.01
CA PRO A 106 3.45 -10.95 -18.50
C PRO A 106 2.09 -11.19 -17.84
N GLN A 107 1.82 -12.45 -17.45
CA GLN A 107 0.57 -12.80 -16.79
C GLN A 107 0.44 -12.16 -15.41
N ASP A 108 1.52 -12.07 -14.65
CA ASP A 108 1.51 -11.40 -13.36
C ASP A 108 1.19 -9.91 -13.49
N LEU A 109 1.73 -9.28 -14.53
CA LEU A 109 1.44 -7.88 -14.83
C LEU A 109 -0.03 -7.68 -15.19
N ILE A 110 -0.56 -8.53 -16.07
CA ILE A 110 -1.97 -8.48 -16.51
C ILE A 110 -2.89 -8.72 -15.31
N ASP A 111 -2.65 -9.75 -14.52
CA ASP A 111 -3.47 -10.09 -13.36
C ASP A 111 -3.47 -8.97 -12.31
N SER A 112 -2.33 -8.31 -12.13
CA SER A 112 -2.23 -7.18 -11.21
C SER A 112 -3.12 -6.03 -11.65
N TYR A 113 -3.11 -5.65 -12.91
CA TYR A 113 -3.97 -4.59 -13.42
C TYR A 113 -5.45 -4.98 -13.46
N ILE A 114 -5.77 -6.22 -13.86
CA ILE A 114 -7.15 -6.72 -13.85
C ILE A 114 -7.74 -6.66 -12.44
N ASN A 115 -6.94 -7.00 -11.42
CA ASN A 115 -7.39 -6.98 -10.03
C ASN A 115 -7.28 -5.59 -9.37
N GLY A 116 -6.88 -4.58 -10.11
CA GLY A 116 -7.05 -3.18 -9.71
C GLY A 116 -5.85 -2.54 -9.04
N CYS A 117 -4.60 -2.95 -9.35
CA CYS A 117 -3.45 -2.16 -8.91
C CYS A 117 -3.41 -0.82 -9.65
N ASN A 118 -2.87 0.20 -8.97
CA ASN A 118 -2.68 1.53 -9.58
C ASN A 118 -1.42 1.59 -10.41
N SER A 119 -0.38 0.87 -10.00
CA SER A 119 0.84 0.74 -10.78
C SER A 119 1.60 -0.53 -10.43
N TYR A 120 2.51 -0.91 -11.29
CA TYR A 120 3.34 -2.10 -11.15
C TYR A 120 4.79 -1.70 -11.39
N ILE A 121 5.65 -1.98 -10.40
CA ILE A 121 7.07 -1.68 -10.48
C ILE A 121 7.84 -2.98 -10.35
N ARG A 122 8.74 -3.22 -11.30
CA ARG A 122 9.66 -4.34 -11.19
C ARG A 122 10.73 -4.03 -10.16
N LYS A 123 10.95 -4.95 -9.21
CA LYS A 123 11.99 -4.78 -8.18
C LYS A 123 13.34 -4.48 -8.81
N PRO A 124 14.02 -3.41 -8.40
CA PRO A 124 15.37 -3.12 -8.85
C PRO A 124 16.37 -4.10 -8.24
N ILE A 125 17.44 -4.36 -8.98
CA ILE A 125 18.54 -5.24 -8.55
C ILE A 125 19.49 -4.49 -7.59
N HIS A 126 19.64 -3.17 -7.78
CA HIS A 126 20.59 -2.35 -7.02
C HIS A 126 19.89 -1.38 -6.07
N PHE A 127 20.49 -1.20 -4.90
CA PHE A 127 19.96 -0.30 -3.88
C PHE A 127 19.83 1.15 -4.36
N THR A 128 20.75 1.62 -5.19
CA THR A 128 20.70 2.97 -5.77
C THR A 128 19.42 3.19 -6.58
N GLN A 129 19.01 2.22 -7.36
CA GLN A 129 17.75 2.27 -8.11
C GLN A 129 16.54 2.23 -7.18
N LEU A 130 16.62 1.45 -6.11
CA LEU A 130 15.57 1.39 -5.10
C LEU A 130 15.37 2.75 -4.42
N GLN A 131 16.46 3.45 -4.09
CA GLN A 131 16.40 4.81 -3.54
C GLN A 131 15.68 5.77 -4.50
N ILE A 132 15.97 5.69 -5.79
CA ILE A 132 15.31 6.51 -6.82
C ILE A 132 13.81 6.21 -6.86
N PHE A 133 13.44 4.94 -6.88
CA PHE A 133 12.04 4.52 -6.93
C PHE A 133 11.26 4.98 -5.69
N VAL A 134 11.84 4.79 -4.52
CA VAL A 134 11.22 5.23 -3.26
C VAL A 134 11.00 6.74 -3.26
N ARG A 135 11.97 7.51 -3.75
CA ARG A 135 11.83 8.97 -3.87
C ARG A 135 10.70 9.36 -4.82
N GLU A 136 10.62 8.74 -5.98
CA GLU A 136 9.58 9.02 -6.97
C GLU A 136 8.19 8.61 -6.46
N ILE A 137 8.06 7.43 -5.88
CA ILE A 137 6.82 6.93 -5.28
C ILE A 137 6.36 7.87 -4.17
N SER A 138 7.26 8.25 -3.27
CA SER A 138 6.94 9.11 -2.14
C SER A 138 6.50 10.49 -2.63
N THR A 139 7.21 11.08 -3.57
CA THR A 139 6.87 12.38 -4.12
C THR A 139 5.49 12.34 -4.76
N TYR A 140 5.21 11.37 -5.61
CA TYR A 140 3.94 11.31 -6.30
C TYR A 140 2.78 11.01 -5.35
N TRP A 141 2.87 9.91 -4.60
CA TRP A 141 1.73 9.40 -3.83
C TRP A 141 1.48 10.16 -2.53
N LEU A 142 2.50 10.81 -1.96
CA LEU A 142 2.36 11.55 -0.71
C LEU A 142 2.15 13.05 -0.91
N THR A 143 2.54 13.61 -2.06
CA THR A 143 2.46 15.06 -2.28
C THR A 143 1.67 15.45 -3.52
N VAL A 144 1.87 14.79 -4.65
CA VAL A 144 1.22 15.15 -5.92
C VAL A 144 -0.17 14.54 -6.04
N ASN A 145 -0.31 13.27 -5.67
CA ASN A 145 -1.57 12.56 -5.77
C ASN A 145 -2.62 13.15 -4.83
N GLN A 146 -3.83 13.29 -5.34
CA GLN A 146 -5.00 13.64 -4.54
C GLN A 146 -5.67 12.35 -4.07
N LEU A 147 -5.73 12.14 -2.77
CA LEU A 147 -6.41 10.98 -2.19
C LEU A 147 -7.93 11.11 -2.37
N PRO A 148 -8.65 9.99 -2.53
CA PRO A 148 -10.10 10.04 -2.58
C PRO A 148 -10.65 10.59 -1.26
N PRO A 149 -11.80 11.28 -1.31
CA PRO A 149 -12.43 11.78 -0.09
C PRO A 149 -12.77 10.65 0.86
N VAL A 150 -12.83 10.98 2.15
CA VAL A 150 -13.18 10.03 3.20
C VAL A 150 -14.56 9.44 2.94
N PHE A 151 -14.71 8.16 3.18
CA PHE A 151 -15.99 7.46 2.98
C PHE A 151 -17.13 8.13 3.73
N GLY A 152 -18.23 8.33 3.02
CA GLY A 152 -19.44 8.97 3.54
C GLY A 152 -19.63 10.43 3.20
N VAL A 153 -18.65 11.08 2.58
CA VAL A 153 -18.78 12.45 2.07
C VAL A 153 -19.42 12.46 0.66
N LEU A 154 -19.48 11.31 0.00
CA LEU A 154 -19.96 11.18 -1.38
C LEU A 154 -21.49 11.05 -1.51
N ASN A 155 -22.23 11.13 -0.43
CA ASN A 155 -23.70 10.98 -0.44
C ASN A 155 -24.47 12.29 -0.20
N GLU A 156 -23.78 13.40 -0.38
CA GLU A 156 -24.44 14.71 -0.34
C GLU A 156 -24.64 15.28 -1.73
#